data_7be2a95d26e1aa1a6926571c26f3c349
#
_entry.id   7be2a95d26e1aa1a6926571c26f3c349
#
_cell.length_a   1.000
_cell.length_b   1.000
_cell.length_c   1.000
_cell.angle_alpha   90.00
_cell.angle_beta   90.00
_cell.angle_gamma   90.00
#
_symmetry.space_group_name_H-M   'P 1'
#
loop_
_entity.id
_entity.type
_entity.pdbx_description
1 polymer ?
#
loop_
_entity_poly.entity_id
_entity_poly.type
_entity_poly.pdbx_seq_one_letter_code
_entity_poly.pdbx_strand_id
1 'polypeptide(L)'
;MQQTTAQLIRQRRLALGYTQQDLAERIHVSAKTVSKWECAAGMPDASIVPALSQALSISAESLLSGQVHPNPPDGGNMKRIKFYQCPACGNILTATGKAELSCCGALLSPMTVTSADDAHALSITDVETEKLLTWTHPMEKGHHLTFLAAVGYDCVHIVRLYAEGAQEHRVPRIAWAKYYCGCTEQPGVLFESKPTQGR
;
A
#
# COMPACT_ATOMS: atom_id res chain seq x y z
N MET A 1 -27.22 -1.40 -10.17
CA MET A 1 -27.94 -1.87 -8.96
C MET A 1 -26.95 -1.88 -7.81
N GLN A 2 -27.25 -1.20 -6.71
CA GLN A 2 -26.42 -1.28 -5.50
C GLN A 2 -26.54 -2.68 -4.88
N GLN A 3 -25.42 -3.32 -4.66
CA GLN A 3 -25.36 -4.60 -3.97
C GLN A 3 -25.62 -4.39 -2.49
N THR A 4 -26.42 -5.25 -1.86
CA THR A 4 -26.66 -5.17 -0.41
C THR A 4 -25.64 -6.00 0.36
N THR A 5 -25.42 -5.67 1.64
CA THR A 5 -24.59 -6.47 2.56
C THR A 5 -24.95 -7.97 2.52
N ALA A 6 -26.26 -8.28 2.48
CA ALA A 6 -26.75 -9.66 2.40
C ALA A 6 -26.28 -10.38 1.13
N GLN A 7 -26.39 -9.72 0.00
CA GLN A 7 -25.93 -10.25 -1.31
C GLN A 7 -24.40 -10.41 -1.30
N LEU A 8 -23.65 -9.47 -0.72
CA LEU A 8 -22.21 -9.53 -0.65
C LEU A 8 -21.73 -10.70 0.22
N ILE A 9 -22.32 -10.92 1.39
CA ILE A 9 -22.02 -12.06 2.25
C ILE A 9 -22.20 -13.37 1.47
N ARG A 10 -23.36 -13.54 0.85
CA ARG A 10 -23.67 -14.75 0.08
C ARG A 10 -22.70 -14.96 -1.09
N GLN A 11 -22.43 -13.90 -1.87
CA GLN A 11 -21.54 -13.98 -3.02
C GLN A 11 -20.12 -14.37 -2.61
N ARG A 12 -19.59 -13.72 -1.57
CA ARG A 12 -18.23 -14.00 -1.08
C ARG A 12 -18.11 -15.41 -0.50
N ARG A 13 -19.11 -15.85 0.28
CA ARG A 13 -19.16 -17.22 0.79
C ARG A 13 -19.11 -18.25 -0.34
N LEU A 14 -19.94 -18.08 -1.36
CA LEU A 14 -19.97 -18.97 -2.52
C LEU A 14 -18.67 -18.95 -3.32
N ALA A 15 -18.07 -17.77 -3.50
CA ALA A 15 -16.78 -17.61 -4.20
C ALA A 15 -15.63 -18.35 -3.48
N LEU A 16 -15.73 -18.47 -2.15
CA LEU A 16 -14.78 -19.23 -1.33
C LEU A 16 -15.13 -20.73 -1.20
N GLY A 17 -16.22 -21.17 -1.83
CA GLY A 17 -16.67 -22.57 -1.77
C GLY A 17 -17.28 -22.99 -0.43
N TYR A 18 -17.66 -22.06 0.44
CA TYR A 18 -18.21 -22.38 1.76
C TYR A 18 -19.72 -22.61 1.69
N THR A 19 -20.19 -23.61 2.48
CA THR A 19 -21.59 -23.72 2.86
C THR A 19 -21.93 -22.68 3.94
N GLN A 20 -23.22 -22.45 4.22
CA GLN A 20 -23.62 -21.59 5.35
C GLN A 20 -23.13 -22.17 6.70
N GLN A 21 -23.04 -23.48 6.81
CA GLN A 21 -22.52 -24.17 7.99
C GLN A 21 -21.01 -23.92 8.15
N ASP A 22 -20.22 -24.04 7.08
CA ASP A 22 -18.77 -23.80 7.12
C ASP A 22 -18.45 -22.38 7.55
N LEU A 23 -19.19 -21.39 7.03
CA LEU A 23 -19.03 -19.99 7.44
C LEU A 23 -19.41 -19.79 8.90
N ALA A 24 -20.52 -20.38 9.33
CA ALA A 24 -21.02 -20.25 10.70
C ALA A 24 -20.03 -20.83 11.72
N GLU A 25 -19.42 -21.98 11.45
CA GLU A 25 -18.39 -22.59 12.28
C GLU A 25 -17.14 -21.73 12.42
N ARG A 26 -16.68 -21.10 11.29
CA ARG A 26 -15.51 -20.23 11.28
C ARG A 26 -15.66 -18.98 12.13
N ILE A 27 -16.87 -18.46 12.28
CA ILE A 27 -17.15 -17.23 13.03
C ILE A 27 -17.95 -17.51 14.32
N HIS A 28 -18.08 -18.76 14.71
CA HIS A 28 -18.73 -19.20 15.96
C HIS A 28 -20.18 -18.73 16.12
N VAL A 29 -20.97 -18.84 15.04
CA VAL A 29 -22.42 -18.57 15.06
C VAL A 29 -23.21 -19.78 14.55
N SER A 30 -24.53 -19.71 14.52
CA SER A 30 -25.36 -20.77 13.91
C SER A 30 -25.51 -20.57 12.41
N ALA A 31 -25.65 -21.66 11.63
CA ALA A 31 -25.96 -21.57 10.20
C ALA A 31 -27.27 -20.80 9.94
N LYS A 32 -28.24 -20.90 10.86
CA LYS A 32 -29.48 -20.12 10.82
C LYS A 32 -29.21 -18.61 10.90
N THR A 33 -28.19 -18.19 11.64
CA THR A 33 -27.76 -16.78 11.73
C THR A 33 -27.21 -16.31 10.40
N VAL A 34 -26.30 -17.09 9.77
CA VAL A 34 -25.77 -16.78 8.44
C VAL A 34 -26.89 -16.70 7.40
N SER A 35 -27.82 -17.67 7.43
CA SER A 35 -28.98 -17.68 6.54
C SER A 35 -29.84 -16.41 6.69
N LYS A 36 -30.07 -15.93 7.93
CA LYS A 36 -30.81 -14.67 8.16
C LYS A 36 -30.12 -13.47 7.55
N TRP A 37 -28.79 -13.38 7.65
CA TRP A 37 -28.03 -12.28 7.03
C TRP A 37 -28.11 -12.32 5.50
N GLU A 38 -27.96 -13.52 4.91
CA GLU A 38 -28.02 -13.68 3.44
C GLU A 38 -29.41 -13.42 2.85
N CYS A 39 -30.46 -13.58 3.66
CA CYS A 39 -31.85 -13.28 3.29
C CYS A 39 -32.27 -11.85 3.66
N ALA A 40 -31.36 -11.00 4.14
CA ALA A 40 -31.64 -9.65 4.63
C ALA A 40 -32.67 -9.62 5.79
N ALA A 41 -32.85 -10.74 6.51
CA ALA A 41 -33.71 -10.85 7.68
C ALA A 41 -33.00 -10.45 8.99
N GLY A 42 -31.81 -9.86 8.90
CA GLY A 42 -30.98 -9.34 9.98
C GLY A 42 -29.63 -8.87 9.46
N MET A 43 -28.92 -8.14 10.29
CA MET A 43 -27.56 -7.68 10.01
C MET A 43 -26.56 -8.34 10.97
N PRO A 44 -25.30 -8.54 10.57
CA PRO A 44 -24.25 -8.92 11.50
C PRO A 44 -24.09 -7.87 12.60
N ASP A 45 -23.95 -8.31 13.84
CA ASP A 45 -23.57 -7.45 14.95
C ASP A 45 -22.16 -6.92 14.79
N ALA A 46 -21.89 -5.71 15.29
CA ALA A 46 -20.58 -5.06 15.20
C ALA A 46 -19.44 -5.94 15.76
N SER A 47 -19.72 -6.74 16.79
CA SER A 47 -18.76 -7.67 17.39
C SER A 47 -18.34 -8.80 16.46
N ILE A 48 -19.20 -9.21 15.52
CA ILE A 48 -18.97 -10.30 14.57
C ILE A 48 -18.29 -9.78 13.27
N VAL A 49 -18.43 -8.48 12.96
CA VAL A 49 -17.90 -7.90 11.70
C VAL A 49 -16.42 -8.22 11.47
N PRO A 50 -15.51 -8.11 12.46
CA PRO A 50 -14.10 -8.45 12.22
C PRO A 50 -13.89 -9.92 11.82
N ALA A 51 -14.51 -10.85 12.52
CA ALA A 51 -14.42 -12.29 12.22
C ALA A 51 -15.04 -12.63 10.86
N LEU A 52 -16.18 -12.02 10.54
CA LEU A 52 -16.86 -12.21 9.26
C LEU A 52 -16.06 -11.63 8.09
N SER A 53 -15.47 -10.44 8.25
CA SER A 53 -14.57 -9.82 7.28
C SER A 53 -13.38 -10.71 6.97
N GLN A 54 -12.75 -11.24 8.01
CA GLN A 54 -11.61 -12.15 7.87
C GLN A 54 -12.03 -13.45 7.17
N ALA A 55 -13.12 -14.08 7.59
CA ALA A 55 -13.61 -15.32 7.02
C ALA A 55 -14.00 -15.20 5.54
N LEU A 56 -14.54 -14.04 5.14
CA LEU A 56 -14.95 -13.75 3.77
C LEU A 56 -13.86 -13.08 2.93
N SER A 57 -12.69 -12.75 3.53
CA SER A 57 -11.57 -12.06 2.88
C SER A 57 -12.02 -10.77 2.17
N ILE A 58 -12.76 -9.93 2.90
CA ILE A 58 -13.20 -8.59 2.46
C ILE A 58 -12.99 -7.58 3.59
N SER A 59 -12.90 -6.28 3.26
CA SER A 59 -12.79 -5.25 4.29
C SER A 59 -14.10 -5.12 5.08
N ALA A 60 -13.99 -4.70 6.35
CA ALA A 60 -15.17 -4.42 7.18
C ALA A 60 -16.03 -3.30 6.58
N GLU A 61 -15.38 -2.31 5.94
CA GLU A 61 -16.08 -1.23 5.24
C GLU A 61 -16.91 -1.76 4.07
N SER A 62 -16.32 -2.59 3.20
CA SER A 62 -17.05 -3.23 2.09
C SER A 62 -18.19 -4.10 2.59
N LEU A 63 -17.99 -4.82 3.70
CA LEU A 63 -19.02 -5.65 4.31
C LEU A 63 -20.20 -4.81 4.80
N LEU A 64 -19.94 -3.70 5.48
CA LEU A 64 -20.97 -2.83 6.05
C LEU A 64 -21.68 -1.98 4.99
N SER A 65 -20.94 -1.46 4.01
CA SER A 65 -21.52 -0.67 2.91
C SER A 65 -22.23 -1.53 1.87
N GLY A 66 -21.91 -2.84 1.80
CA GLY A 66 -22.37 -3.73 0.72
C GLY A 66 -21.72 -3.43 -0.62
N GLN A 67 -20.67 -2.60 -0.66
CA GLN A 67 -20.03 -2.16 -1.90
C GLN A 67 -18.61 -2.68 -2.01
N VAL A 68 -18.28 -3.21 -3.17
CA VAL A 68 -16.91 -3.56 -3.57
C VAL A 68 -16.55 -2.75 -4.79
N HIS A 69 -15.47 -2.00 -4.72
CA HIS A 69 -14.97 -1.22 -5.84
C HIS A 69 -13.73 -1.92 -6.43
N PRO A 70 -13.91 -2.80 -7.44
CA PRO A 70 -12.77 -3.47 -8.06
C PRO A 70 -11.89 -2.44 -8.77
N ASN A 71 -10.57 -2.63 -8.68
CA ASN A 71 -9.66 -1.91 -9.55
C ASN A 71 -9.85 -2.34 -10.99
N PRO A 72 -9.66 -1.44 -11.97
CA PRO A 72 -9.50 -1.86 -13.35
C PRO A 72 -8.30 -2.82 -13.48
N PRO A 73 -8.27 -3.68 -14.49
CA PRO A 73 -7.12 -4.56 -14.74
C PRO A 73 -5.82 -3.76 -14.76
N ASP A 74 -4.81 -4.26 -14.09
CA ASP A 74 -3.49 -3.63 -14.08
C ASP A 74 -2.88 -3.75 -15.49
N GLY A 75 -2.54 -2.60 -16.10
CA GLY A 75 -1.87 -2.55 -17.41
C GLY A 75 -0.37 -2.83 -17.35
N GLY A 76 0.16 -3.32 -16.21
CA GLY A 76 1.56 -3.71 -16.05
C GLY A 76 2.55 -2.53 -15.99
N ASN A 77 2.09 -1.31 -15.71
CA ASN A 77 2.96 -0.13 -15.65
C ASN A 77 3.28 0.24 -14.20
N MET A 78 4.47 -0.16 -13.71
CA MET A 78 4.94 0.12 -12.36
C MET A 78 5.11 1.61 -12.05
N LYS A 79 5.16 2.51 -13.06
CA LYS A 79 5.19 3.97 -12.84
C LYS A 79 3.93 4.53 -12.16
N ARG A 80 2.87 3.74 -12.09
CA ARG A 80 1.64 4.05 -11.35
C ARG A 80 1.69 3.66 -9.88
N ILE A 81 2.78 3.04 -9.43
CA ILE A 81 2.95 2.59 -8.05
C ILE A 81 2.73 3.73 -7.07
N LYS A 82 2.02 3.43 -6.00
CA LYS A 82 1.82 4.33 -4.87
C LYS A 82 2.62 3.81 -3.69
N PHE A 83 3.23 4.71 -2.99
CA PHE A 83 3.97 4.43 -1.76
C PHE A 83 3.13 4.88 -0.57
N TYR A 84 3.22 4.11 0.50
CA TYR A 84 2.58 4.37 1.78
C TYR A 84 3.63 4.19 2.86
N GLN A 85 3.64 5.04 3.86
CA GLN A 85 4.54 4.91 5.00
C GLN A 85 3.73 4.99 6.29
N CYS A 86 3.95 4.03 7.19
CA CYS A 86 3.33 4.06 8.51
C CYS A 86 4.03 5.10 9.39
N PRO A 87 3.30 6.08 9.95
CA PRO A 87 3.92 7.09 10.79
C PRO A 87 4.39 6.54 12.14
N ALA A 88 3.83 5.42 12.60
CA ALA A 88 4.17 4.83 13.89
C ALA A 88 5.42 3.92 13.84
N CYS A 89 5.56 3.08 12.81
CA CYS A 89 6.66 2.10 12.73
C CYS A 89 7.56 2.30 11.50
N GLY A 90 7.27 3.28 10.64
CA GLY A 90 8.03 3.56 9.43
C GLY A 90 7.91 2.47 8.34
N ASN A 91 7.02 1.49 8.50
CA ASN A 91 6.82 0.45 7.49
C ASN A 91 6.44 1.06 6.14
N ILE A 92 7.08 0.60 5.06
CA ILE A 92 6.85 1.06 3.69
C ILE A 92 6.04 -0.02 2.98
N LEU A 93 4.90 0.37 2.41
CA LEU A 93 4.05 -0.49 1.59
C LEU A 93 3.86 0.15 0.23
N THR A 94 3.58 -0.68 -0.77
CA THR A 94 3.35 -0.23 -2.14
C THR A 94 2.11 -0.88 -2.73
N ALA A 95 1.44 -0.17 -3.64
CA ALA A 95 0.32 -0.73 -4.41
C ALA A 95 0.33 -0.18 -5.84
N THR A 96 0.04 -1.01 -6.83
CA THR A 96 -0.07 -0.62 -8.25
C THR A 96 -1.47 -0.12 -8.61
N GLY A 97 -2.45 -0.34 -7.73
CA GLY A 97 -3.83 0.10 -7.86
C GLY A 97 -4.33 0.88 -6.65
N LYS A 98 -5.64 1.12 -6.61
CA LYS A 98 -6.31 1.64 -5.41
C LYS A 98 -6.34 0.52 -4.36
N ALA A 99 -5.77 0.77 -3.19
CA ALA A 99 -5.75 -0.17 -2.08
C ALA A 99 -6.06 0.57 -0.77
N GLU A 100 -6.78 -0.10 0.11
CA GLU A 100 -6.96 0.31 1.50
C GLU A 100 -5.92 -0.45 2.33
N LEU A 101 -4.95 0.28 2.85
CA LEU A 101 -3.84 -0.28 3.61
C LEU A 101 -3.89 0.25 5.03
N SER A 102 -3.67 -0.62 6.00
CA SER A 102 -3.57 -0.24 7.41
C SER A 102 -2.29 -0.79 8.03
N CYS A 103 -1.70 -0.03 8.94
CA CYS A 103 -0.54 -0.45 9.73
C CYS A 103 -0.60 0.18 11.11
N CYS A 104 -0.24 -0.56 12.16
CA CYS A 104 -0.28 -0.10 13.54
C CYS A 104 -1.62 0.52 13.95
N GLY A 105 -2.74 0.00 13.42
CA GLY A 105 -4.09 0.47 13.73
C GLY A 105 -4.52 1.74 12.97
N ALA A 106 -3.67 2.32 12.15
CA ALA A 106 -3.99 3.50 11.33
C ALA A 106 -4.23 3.12 9.87
N LEU A 107 -5.23 3.73 9.24
CA LEU A 107 -5.42 3.67 7.79
C LEU A 107 -4.36 4.56 7.13
N LEU A 108 -3.68 4.04 6.13
CA LEU A 108 -2.60 4.73 5.44
C LEU A 108 -3.12 5.41 4.17
N SER A 109 -2.73 6.68 3.99
CA SER A 109 -2.91 7.40 2.74
C SER A 109 -1.68 7.25 1.83
N PRO A 110 -1.85 7.24 0.49
CA PRO A 110 -0.72 7.30 -0.41
C PRO A 110 0.13 8.55 -0.16
N MET A 111 1.45 8.38 -0.22
CA MET A 111 2.37 9.52 -0.16
C MET A 111 2.15 10.45 -1.35
N THR A 112 2.22 11.76 -1.10
CA THR A 112 2.07 12.78 -2.14
C THR A 112 3.41 13.02 -2.82
N VAL A 113 3.45 12.83 -4.15
CA VAL A 113 4.66 13.09 -4.94
C VAL A 113 4.83 14.59 -5.15
N THR A 114 6.02 15.10 -4.84
CA THR A 114 6.44 16.47 -5.12
C THR A 114 7.84 16.47 -5.75
N SER A 115 8.18 17.53 -6.48
CA SER A 115 9.55 17.71 -6.95
C SER A 115 10.48 17.91 -5.77
N ALA A 116 11.64 17.26 -5.78
CA ALA A 116 12.64 17.46 -4.74
C ALA A 116 13.12 18.92 -4.74
N ASP A 117 13.20 19.48 -3.56
CA ASP A 117 13.91 20.74 -3.30
C ASP A 117 15.42 20.48 -3.12
N ASP A 118 16.19 21.52 -2.91
CA ASP A 118 17.66 21.41 -2.79
C ASP A 118 18.10 20.51 -1.61
N ALA A 119 17.29 20.45 -0.54
CA ALA A 119 17.59 19.62 0.62
C ALA A 119 17.33 18.12 0.37
N HIS A 120 16.35 17.80 -0.47
CA HIS A 120 15.91 16.42 -0.75
C HIS A 120 16.34 15.92 -2.15
N ALA A 121 17.11 16.75 -2.89
CA ALA A 121 17.55 16.38 -4.22
C ALA A 121 18.57 15.24 -4.19
N LEU A 122 18.33 14.21 -5.01
CA LEU A 122 19.28 13.14 -5.28
C LEU A 122 20.11 13.49 -6.50
N SER A 123 21.42 13.47 -6.38
CA SER A 123 22.34 13.49 -7.53
C SER A 123 22.47 12.06 -8.06
N ILE A 124 22.25 11.87 -9.37
CA ILE A 124 22.16 10.56 -10.00
C ILE A 124 23.21 10.47 -11.08
N THR A 125 24.24 9.66 -10.88
CA THR A 125 25.35 9.47 -11.81
C THR A 125 25.44 8.03 -12.30
N ASP A 126 25.94 7.85 -13.53
CA ASP A 126 26.23 6.53 -14.09
C ASP A 126 27.55 6.00 -13.57
N VAL A 127 27.54 4.78 -13.05
CA VAL A 127 28.75 4.06 -12.62
C VAL A 127 28.67 2.64 -13.18
N GLU A 128 29.44 2.39 -14.24
CA GLU A 128 29.44 1.08 -14.93
C GLU A 128 28.02 0.59 -15.29
N THR A 129 27.56 -0.48 -14.62
CA THR A 129 26.25 -1.10 -14.84
C THR A 129 25.18 -0.59 -13.87
N GLU A 130 25.52 0.31 -12.97
CA GLU A 130 24.66 0.82 -11.89
C GLU A 130 24.44 2.33 -11.99
N LYS A 131 23.60 2.85 -11.15
CA LYS A 131 23.45 4.27 -10.84
C LYS A 131 23.91 4.51 -9.40
N LEU A 132 24.80 5.48 -9.22
CA LEU A 132 25.14 6.01 -7.90
C LEU A 132 24.21 7.17 -7.58
N LEU A 133 23.48 7.06 -6.49
CA LEU A 133 22.66 8.10 -5.91
C LEU A 133 23.41 8.71 -4.74
N THR A 134 23.59 10.03 -4.74
CA THR A 134 24.21 10.76 -3.63
C THR A 134 23.28 11.90 -3.20
N TRP A 135 23.37 12.32 -1.96
CA TRP A 135 22.57 13.41 -1.39
C TRP A 135 23.33 14.18 -0.32
N THR A 136 22.89 15.40 -0.07
CA THR A 136 23.45 16.26 0.99
C THR A 136 22.52 16.38 2.20
N HIS A 137 21.38 15.68 2.17
CA HIS A 137 20.39 15.66 3.24
C HIS A 137 21.02 15.16 4.55
N PRO A 138 20.69 15.74 5.73
CA PRO A 138 21.12 15.21 7.01
C PRO A 138 20.73 13.74 7.18
N MET A 139 21.57 12.99 7.87
CA MET A 139 21.28 11.58 8.20
C MET A 139 21.36 11.39 9.72
N GLU A 140 20.76 12.32 10.47
CA GLU A 140 20.73 12.32 11.94
C GLU A 140 19.54 11.53 12.49
N LYS A 141 19.57 11.14 13.78
CA LYS A 141 18.52 10.31 14.40
C LYS A 141 17.10 10.89 14.27
N GLY A 142 16.96 12.21 14.35
CA GLY A 142 15.67 12.91 14.21
C GLY A 142 15.32 13.28 12.79
N HIS A 143 16.32 13.48 11.92
CA HIS A 143 16.16 13.99 10.57
C HIS A 143 17.02 13.23 9.57
N HIS A 144 16.43 12.32 8.82
CA HIS A 144 17.11 11.54 7.80
C HIS A 144 16.17 11.11 6.67
N LEU A 145 16.75 10.75 5.54
CA LEU A 145 16.00 10.06 4.50
C LEU A 145 15.63 8.64 4.98
N THR A 146 14.38 8.27 4.82
CA THR A 146 13.85 6.99 5.31
C THR A 146 14.01 5.86 4.31
N PHE A 147 13.97 6.18 3.03
CA PHE A 147 14.18 5.23 1.93
C PHE A 147 14.47 5.95 0.62
N LEU A 148 15.02 5.19 -0.33
CA LEU A 148 15.12 5.54 -1.74
C LEU A 148 14.26 4.57 -2.55
N ALA A 149 13.72 5.04 -3.67
CA ALA A 149 13.06 4.18 -4.64
C ALA A 149 13.45 4.55 -6.06
N ALA A 150 13.84 3.56 -6.85
CA ALA A 150 14.00 3.67 -8.30
C ALA A 150 12.86 2.91 -8.97
N VAL A 151 12.02 3.62 -9.73
CA VAL A 151 10.78 3.09 -10.31
C VAL A 151 10.91 3.08 -11.83
N GLY A 152 11.01 1.90 -12.41
CA GLY A 152 11.02 1.66 -13.85
C GLY A 152 9.61 1.43 -14.41
N TYR A 153 9.56 0.90 -15.62
CA TYR A 153 8.30 0.52 -16.25
C TYR A 153 7.75 -0.80 -15.68
N ASP A 154 8.62 -1.76 -15.43
CA ASP A 154 8.33 -3.15 -15.06
C ASP A 154 8.85 -3.55 -13.68
N CYS A 155 9.63 -2.68 -13.02
CA CYS A 155 10.25 -2.99 -11.74
C CYS A 155 10.33 -1.78 -10.81
N VAL A 156 10.47 -2.06 -9.53
CA VAL A 156 10.75 -1.09 -8.47
C VAL A 156 11.85 -1.62 -7.59
N HIS A 157 12.85 -0.79 -7.34
CA HIS A 157 13.91 -1.06 -6.39
C HIS A 157 13.78 -0.11 -5.22
N ILE A 158 13.61 -0.64 -4.01
CA ILE A 158 13.45 0.13 -2.77
C ILE A 158 14.60 -0.18 -1.85
N VAL A 159 15.23 0.85 -1.33
CA VAL A 159 16.32 0.77 -0.37
C VAL A 159 15.89 1.47 0.90
N ARG A 160 15.89 0.77 2.01
CA ARG A 160 15.68 1.36 3.33
C ARG A 160 16.93 2.07 3.78
N LEU A 161 16.77 3.31 4.27
CA LEU A 161 17.84 4.09 4.87
C LEU A 161 17.62 4.24 6.37
N TYR A 162 18.72 4.49 7.08
CA TYR A 162 18.73 4.65 8.52
C TYR A 162 19.54 5.89 8.90
N ALA A 163 19.27 6.44 10.07
CA ALA A 163 20.09 7.50 10.65
C ALA A 163 21.56 7.07 10.75
N GLU A 164 22.45 8.04 10.64
CA GLU A 164 23.91 7.84 10.72
C GLU A 164 24.48 6.93 9.60
N GLY A 165 23.68 6.63 8.57
CA GLY A 165 24.09 5.89 7.38
C GLY A 165 24.87 6.74 6.38
N ALA A 166 25.42 6.07 5.35
CA ALA A 166 26.08 6.73 4.24
C ALA A 166 25.12 7.67 3.48
N GLN A 167 25.69 8.72 2.88
CA GLN A 167 24.97 9.67 2.02
C GLN A 167 25.08 9.30 0.54
N GLU A 168 25.27 8.01 0.27
CA GLU A 168 25.32 7.46 -1.08
C GLU A 168 24.76 6.03 -1.11
N HIS A 169 24.21 5.64 -2.23
CA HIS A 169 23.80 4.25 -2.48
C HIS A 169 23.82 3.92 -3.96
N ARG A 170 24.21 2.68 -4.28
CA ARG A 170 24.16 2.16 -5.64
C ARG A 170 22.85 1.41 -5.87
N VAL A 171 22.21 1.69 -6.99
CA VAL A 171 21.00 0.99 -7.43
C VAL A 171 21.18 0.44 -8.84
N PRO A 172 20.48 -0.64 -9.20
CA PRO A 172 20.53 -1.17 -10.56
C PRO A 172 20.18 -0.08 -11.59
N ARG A 173 20.81 -0.14 -12.77
CA ARG A 173 20.44 0.71 -13.89
C ARG A 173 19.09 0.26 -14.45
N ILE A 174 18.05 1.02 -14.15
CA ILE A 174 16.69 0.79 -14.63
C ILE A 174 16.41 1.80 -15.74
N ALA A 175 16.00 1.32 -16.90
CA ALA A 175 15.69 2.19 -18.03
C ALA A 175 14.52 3.13 -17.70
N TRP A 176 14.72 4.42 -17.97
CA TRP A 176 13.69 5.46 -17.76
C TRP A 176 13.14 5.53 -16.33
N ALA A 177 13.96 5.16 -15.35
CA ALA A 177 13.56 5.18 -13.96
C ALA A 177 13.29 6.61 -13.46
N LYS A 178 12.30 6.70 -12.56
CA LYS A 178 12.06 7.83 -11.67
C LYS A 178 12.67 7.52 -10.32
N TYR A 179 13.26 8.51 -9.69
CA TYR A 179 13.95 8.35 -8.42
C TYR A 179 13.23 9.16 -7.35
N TYR A 180 13.03 8.52 -6.22
CA TYR A 180 12.28 9.10 -5.12
C TYR A 180 13.00 8.90 -3.80
N CYS A 181 12.76 9.80 -2.84
CA CYS A 181 13.13 9.60 -1.45
C CYS A 181 11.99 10.05 -0.52
N GLY A 182 11.98 9.51 0.70
CA GLY A 182 11.12 9.94 1.80
C GLY A 182 11.97 10.50 2.93
N CYS A 183 11.44 11.46 3.71
CA CYS A 183 12.12 12.11 4.83
C CYS A 183 11.31 11.93 6.12
N THR A 184 12.00 11.81 7.26
CA THR A 184 11.35 11.70 8.59
C THR A 184 10.58 12.94 9.00
N GLU A 185 11.03 14.14 8.64
CA GLU A 185 10.36 15.40 9.00
C GLU A 185 9.14 15.70 8.13
N GLN A 186 9.04 15.06 6.96
CA GLN A 186 7.91 15.23 6.07
C GLN A 186 7.24 13.87 5.76
N PRO A 187 6.67 13.22 6.76
CA PRO A 187 6.00 11.94 6.58
C PRO A 187 4.83 12.11 5.61
N GLY A 188 4.67 11.19 4.67
CA GLY A 188 3.63 11.24 3.66
C GLY A 188 4.00 12.04 2.40
N VAL A 189 5.19 12.62 2.32
CA VAL A 189 5.73 13.27 1.10
C VAL A 189 6.79 12.38 0.46
N LEU A 190 6.71 12.26 -0.86
CA LEU A 190 7.65 11.52 -1.71
C LEU A 190 8.32 12.49 -2.66
N PHE A 191 9.60 12.74 -2.47
CA PHE A 191 10.38 13.69 -3.26
C PHE A 191 10.90 13.03 -4.54
N GLU A 192 10.49 13.54 -5.71
CA GLU A 192 10.95 13.07 -7.02
C GLU A 192 12.19 13.86 -7.46
N SER A 193 13.31 13.15 -7.69
CA SER A 193 14.51 13.69 -8.29
C SER A 193 14.62 13.26 -9.74
N LYS A 194 14.99 14.17 -10.62
CA LYS A 194 15.27 13.89 -12.04
C LYS A 194 16.77 13.62 -12.22
N PRO A 195 17.15 12.64 -13.04
CA PRO A 195 18.55 12.46 -13.42
C PRO A 195 19.08 13.77 -13.98
N THR A 196 20.22 14.22 -13.47
CA THR A 196 20.95 15.34 -14.09
C THR A 196 21.34 14.88 -15.50
N GLN A 197 20.79 15.51 -16.52
CA GLN A 197 21.25 15.24 -17.89
C GLN A 197 22.69 15.69 -17.96
N GLY A 198 23.62 14.72 -17.93
CA GLY A 198 25.01 14.97 -18.27
C GLY A 198 25.06 15.52 -19.70
N ARG A 199 25.65 16.68 -19.86
CA ARG A 199 26.04 17.21 -21.17
C ARG A 199 27.10 16.33 -21.81
#